data_8b5245f38a721506de802899d164a931
#
_entry.id   8b5245f38a721506de802899d164a931
#
_cell.length_a   1.000
_cell.length_b   1.000
_cell.length_c   1.000
_cell.angle_alpha   90.00
_cell.angle_beta   90.00
_cell.angle_gamma   90.00
#
_symmetry.space_group_name_H-M   'P 1'
#
loop_
_entity.id
_entity.type
_entity.pdbx_description
1 polymer ?
#
loop_
_entity_poly.entity_id
_entity_poly.type
_entity_poly.pdbx_seq_one_letter_code
_entity_poly.pdbx_strand_id
1 'polypeptide(L)'
;DWKQFHNPKDVALSLVLEAGEVMEHFQWKNREEMETYVKTNKLEIGEELADVLYWVLLMSHDLDIDVLNALEKKIVKNEEKYPVEKAKGKHTKYTKL
;
A
#
# COMPACT_ATOMS: atom_id res chain seq x y z
N ASP A 1 -15.06 -23.92 -9.29
CA ASP A 1 -14.70 -23.07 -8.17
C ASP A 1 -13.33 -22.43 -8.39
N TRP A 2 -13.32 -21.13 -8.73
CA TRP A 2 -12.10 -20.45 -9.13
C TRP A 2 -11.10 -20.33 -7.98
N LYS A 3 -11.55 -20.43 -6.74
CA LYS A 3 -10.70 -20.34 -5.56
C LYS A 3 -9.62 -21.42 -5.53
N GLN A 4 -9.89 -22.58 -6.07
CA GLN A 4 -8.92 -23.67 -6.11
C GLN A 4 -7.73 -23.40 -7.02
N PHE A 5 -7.84 -22.43 -7.92
CA PHE A 5 -6.77 -22.05 -8.83
C PHE A 5 -5.85 -20.97 -8.28
N HIS A 6 -6.20 -20.47 -7.09
CA HIS A 6 -5.41 -19.43 -6.46
C HIS A 6 -4.50 -20.02 -5.40
N ASN A 7 -3.25 -19.61 -5.43
CA ASN A 7 -2.31 -19.96 -4.39
C ASN A 7 -1.66 -18.66 -3.89
N PRO A 8 -1.04 -18.68 -2.69
CA PRO A 8 -0.49 -17.46 -2.12
C PRO A 8 0.55 -16.77 -3.00
N LYS A 9 1.34 -17.53 -3.73
CA LYS A 9 2.36 -16.95 -4.60
C LYS A 9 1.72 -16.16 -5.75
N ASP A 10 0.68 -16.73 -6.38
CA ASP A 10 0.02 -16.08 -7.50
C ASP A 10 -0.75 -14.84 -7.04
N VAL A 11 -1.38 -14.91 -5.88
CA VAL A 11 -2.09 -13.76 -5.30
C VAL A 11 -1.08 -12.67 -4.96
N ALA A 12 0.06 -13.03 -4.36
CA ALA A 12 1.11 -12.07 -4.05
C ALA A 12 1.66 -11.42 -5.32
N LEU A 13 1.81 -12.19 -6.39
CA LEU A 13 2.26 -11.65 -7.68
C LEU A 13 1.25 -10.63 -8.21
N SER A 14 -0.04 -10.94 -8.15
CA SER A 14 -1.09 -10.01 -8.56
C SER A 14 -1.03 -8.73 -7.75
N LEU A 15 -0.81 -8.85 -6.44
CA LEU A 15 -0.65 -7.68 -5.56
C LEU A 15 0.53 -6.81 -6.00
N VAL A 16 1.67 -7.43 -6.32
CA VAL A 16 2.85 -6.69 -6.79
C VAL A 16 2.56 -5.97 -8.10
N LEU A 17 1.88 -6.63 -9.02
CA LEU A 17 1.55 -6.03 -10.33
C LEU A 17 0.62 -4.83 -10.16
N GLU A 18 -0.38 -4.94 -9.29
CA GLU A 18 -1.30 -3.83 -9.03
C GLU A 18 -0.58 -2.66 -8.34
N ALA A 19 0.30 -2.97 -7.40
CA ALA A 19 1.12 -1.93 -6.75
C ALA A 19 1.99 -1.22 -7.79
N GLY A 20 2.49 -1.97 -8.76
CA GLY A 20 3.26 -1.40 -9.87
C GLY A 20 2.46 -0.41 -10.69
N GLU A 21 1.18 -0.67 -10.89
CA GLU A 21 0.29 0.24 -11.61
C GLU A 21 0.11 1.57 -10.87
N VAL A 22 0.07 1.52 -9.54
CA VAL A 22 0.06 2.75 -8.74
C VAL A 22 1.34 3.56 -9.02
N MET A 23 2.49 2.89 -9.05
CA MET A 23 3.77 3.53 -9.33
C MET A 23 3.79 4.17 -10.72
N GLU A 24 3.16 3.55 -11.71
CA GLU A 24 3.11 4.08 -13.08
C GLU A 24 2.51 5.47 -13.18
N HIS A 25 1.61 5.82 -12.27
CA HIS A 25 1.04 7.17 -12.25
C HIS A 25 2.11 8.24 -12.02
N PHE A 26 3.20 7.90 -11.34
CA PHE A 26 4.19 8.89 -10.88
C PHE A 26 5.57 8.69 -11.49
N GLN A 27 5.82 7.56 -12.08
CA GLN A 27 7.15 7.06 -12.42
C GLN A 27 8.09 8.03 -13.16
N TRP A 28 7.64 8.78 -14.08
CA TRP A 28 8.52 9.63 -14.90
C TRP A 28 8.25 11.10 -14.67
N LYS A 29 7.63 11.44 -13.56
CA LYS A 29 7.19 12.80 -13.25
C LYS A 29 8.07 13.45 -12.19
N ASN A 30 8.33 14.75 -12.35
CA ASN A 30 8.95 15.53 -11.30
C ASN A 30 7.89 15.97 -10.30
N ARG A 31 8.31 16.69 -9.24
CA ARG A 31 7.41 17.11 -8.17
C ARG A 31 6.21 17.91 -8.66
N GLU A 32 6.46 18.91 -9.49
CA GLU A 32 5.38 19.78 -10.00
C GLU A 32 4.39 19.00 -10.85
N GLU A 33 4.90 18.13 -11.71
CA GLU A 33 4.06 17.29 -12.54
C GLU A 33 3.20 16.36 -11.69
N MET A 34 3.76 15.80 -10.62
CA MET A 34 2.99 14.93 -9.72
C MET A 34 1.87 15.67 -9.02
N GLU A 35 2.15 16.89 -8.54
CA GLU A 35 1.14 17.70 -7.87
C GLU A 35 -0.06 17.99 -8.80
N THR A 36 0.23 18.37 -10.05
CA THR A 36 -0.80 18.62 -11.03
C THR A 36 -1.56 17.35 -11.39
N TYR A 37 -0.81 16.27 -11.61
CA TYR A 37 -1.39 14.98 -11.98
C TYR A 37 -2.37 14.48 -10.93
N VAL A 38 -2.01 14.55 -9.67
CA VAL A 38 -2.87 14.09 -8.56
C VAL A 38 -4.20 14.82 -8.58
N LYS A 39 -4.18 16.14 -8.82
CA LYS A 39 -5.41 16.92 -8.84
C LYS A 39 -6.39 16.49 -9.92
N THR A 40 -5.88 16.10 -11.08
CA THR A 40 -6.72 15.78 -12.22
C THR A 40 -7.01 14.29 -12.39
N ASN A 41 -6.28 13.43 -11.67
CA ASN A 41 -6.39 11.98 -11.85
C ASN A 41 -6.71 11.23 -10.55
N LYS A 42 -7.38 11.87 -9.61
CA LYS A 42 -7.72 11.24 -8.33
C LYS A 42 -8.57 10.01 -8.49
N LEU A 43 -9.50 10.03 -9.44
CA LEU A 43 -10.37 8.88 -9.66
C LEU A 43 -9.57 7.66 -10.11
N GLU A 44 -8.70 7.85 -11.08
CA GLU A 44 -7.89 6.76 -11.63
C GLU A 44 -6.90 6.24 -10.60
N ILE A 45 -6.28 7.13 -9.84
CA ILE A 45 -5.38 6.74 -8.75
C ILE A 45 -6.15 5.95 -7.70
N GLY A 46 -7.36 6.41 -7.37
CA GLY A 46 -8.23 5.73 -6.41
C GLY A 46 -8.59 4.32 -6.86
N GLU A 47 -8.86 4.14 -8.15
CA GLU A 47 -9.17 2.83 -8.70
C GLU A 47 -7.99 1.88 -8.57
N GLU A 48 -6.77 2.36 -8.83
CA GLU A 48 -5.58 1.54 -8.69
C GLU A 48 -5.31 1.19 -7.23
N LEU A 49 -5.52 2.14 -6.33
CA LEU A 49 -5.39 1.86 -4.88
C LEU A 49 -6.43 0.85 -4.42
N ALA A 50 -7.65 0.94 -4.97
CA ALA A 50 -8.70 -0.02 -4.66
C ALA A 50 -8.32 -1.42 -5.14
N ASP A 51 -7.68 -1.52 -6.29
CA ASP A 51 -7.21 -2.81 -6.80
C ASP A 51 -6.15 -3.42 -5.88
N VAL A 52 -5.21 -2.59 -5.40
CA VAL A 52 -4.21 -3.06 -4.44
C VAL A 52 -4.89 -3.58 -3.18
N LEU A 53 -5.83 -2.80 -2.65
CA LEU A 53 -6.56 -3.18 -1.45
C LEU A 53 -7.35 -4.48 -1.66
N TYR A 54 -7.96 -4.63 -2.83
CA TYR A 54 -8.69 -5.85 -3.16
C TYR A 54 -7.81 -7.09 -3.00
N TRP A 55 -6.60 -7.05 -3.56
CA TRP A 55 -5.70 -8.20 -3.48
C TRP A 55 -5.19 -8.44 -2.06
N VAL A 56 -4.98 -7.35 -1.29
CA VAL A 56 -4.62 -7.46 0.12
C VAL A 56 -5.73 -8.18 0.89
N LEU A 57 -6.96 -7.76 0.70
CA LEU A 57 -8.11 -8.34 1.40
C LEU A 57 -8.36 -9.78 0.97
N LEU A 58 -8.22 -10.07 -0.31
CA LEU A 58 -8.38 -11.43 -0.83
C LEU A 58 -7.34 -12.37 -0.22
N MET A 59 -6.09 -11.95 -0.22
CA MET A 59 -5.01 -12.75 0.37
C MET A 59 -5.23 -12.98 1.86
N SER A 60 -5.65 -11.93 2.55
CA SER A 60 -5.93 -12.01 3.98
C SER A 60 -7.06 -13.02 4.25
N HIS A 61 -8.10 -12.98 3.44
CA HIS A 61 -9.20 -13.92 3.56
C HIS A 61 -8.73 -15.36 3.29
N ASP A 62 -7.99 -15.55 2.21
CA ASP A 62 -7.53 -16.89 1.83
C ASP A 62 -6.59 -17.51 2.84
N LEU A 63 -5.79 -16.70 3.52
CA LEU A 63 -4.84 -17.17 4.52
C LEU A 63 -5.39 -17.10 5.95
N ASP A 64 -6.65 -16.73 6.09
CA ASP A 64 -7.31 -16.60 7.39
C ASP A 64 -6.56 -15.64 8.32
N ILE A 65 -6.22 -14.48 7.78
CA ILE A 65 -5.53 -13.43 8.51
C ILE A 65 -6.48 -12.25 8.72
N ASP A 66 -6.61 -11.79 9.97
CA ASP A 66 -7.33 -10.56 10.28
C ASP A 66 -6.38 -9.39 10.03
N VAL A 67 -6.39 -8.88 8.80
CA VAL A 67 -5.42 -7.87 8.39
C VAL A 67 -5.65 -6.51 9.07
N LEU A 68 -6.89 -6.19 9.43
CA LEU A 68 -7.16 -4.93 10.12
C LEU A 68 -6.60 -4.95 11.53
N ASN A 69 -6.75 -6.07 12.22
CA ASN A 69 -6.14 -6.25 13.53
C ASN A 69 -4.61 -6.22 13.43
N ALA A 70 -4.08 -6.89 12.40
CA ALA A 70 -2.63 -6.86 12.16
C ALA A 70 -2.14 -5.43 11.91
N LEU A 71 -2.92 -4.64 11.18
CA LEU A 71 -2.59 -3.23 10.93
C LEU A 71 -2.56 -2.42 12.22
N GLU A 72 -3.57 -2.58 13.08
CA GLU A 72 -3.62 -1.88 14.36
C GLU A 72 -2.38 -2.17 15.20
N LYS A 73 -2.03 -3.46 15.30
CA LYS A 73 -0.85 -3.88 16.06
C LYS A 73 0.44 -3.35 15.44
N LYS A 74 0.50 -3.32 14.12
CA LYS A 74 1.68 -2.84 13.42
C LYS A 74 1.87 -1.34 13.62
N ILE A 75 0.80 -0.59 13.65
CA ILE A 75 0.84 0.86 13.90
C ILE A 75 1.41 1.12 15.30
N VAL A 76 0.91 0.41 16.32
CA VAL A 76 1.41 0.56 17.70
C VAL A 76 2.89 0.19 17.75
N LYS A 77 3.28 -0.89 17.11
CA LYS A 77 4.67 -1.33 17.08
C LYS A 77 5.57 -0.29 16.41
N ASN A 78 5.10 0.32 15.33
CA ASN A 78 5.86 1.37 14.64
C ASN A 78 5.99 2.61 15.51
N GLU A 79 4.94 2.97 16.26
CA GLU A 79 4.99 4.11 17.16
C GLU A 79 5.99 3.89 18.29
N GLU A 80 6.07 2.68 18.83
CA GLU A 80 7.05 2.33 19.84
C GLU A 80 8.47 2.45 19.31
N LYS A 81 8.66 2.03 18.05
CA LYS A 81 9.96 2.07 17.40
C LYS A 81 10.36 3.48 16.99
N TYR A 82 9.37 4.28 16.57
CA TYR A 82 9.58 5.64 16.08
C TYR A 82 8.59 6.61 16.74
N PRO A 83 8.82 6.93 18.04
CA PRO A 83 7.92 7.84 18.77
C PRO A 83 7.78 9.18 18.06
N VAL A 84 6.61 9.79 18.19
CA VAL A 84 6.30 11.08 17.53
C VAL A 84 7.33 12.16 17.85
N GLU A 85 7.74 12.27 19.12
CA GLU A 85 8.73 13.26 19.52
C GLU A 85 10.06 13.09 18.79
N LYS A 86 10.49 11.85 18.62
CA LYS A 86 11.72 11.55 17.88
C LYS A 86 11.54 11.76 16.39
N ALA A 87 10.37 11.44 15.86
CA ALA A 87 10.07 11.61 14.44
C ALA A 87 10.08 13.08 14.04
N LYS A 88 9.55 13.95 14.88
CA LYS A 88 9.55 15.40 14.60
C LYS A 88 10.95 15.97 14.50
N GLY A 89 11.87 15.46 15.32
CA GLY A 89 13.26 15.93 15.30
C GLY A 89 14.09 15.28 14.21
N LYS A 90 13.60 14.21 13.59
CA LYS A 90 14.36 13.44 12.61
C LYS A 90 13.50 13.09 11.42
N HIS A 91 13.01 14.10 10.76
CA HIS A 91 12.12 13.97 9.62
C HIS A 91 12.63 13.01 8.54
N THR A 92 13.90 13.11 8.17
CA THR A 92 14.50 12.26 7.15
C THR A 92 14.43 10.78 7.54
N LYS A 93 14.69 10.50 8.81
CA LYS A 93 14.63 9.13 9.31
C LYS A 93 13.21 8.57 9.27
N TYR A 94 12.25 9.42 9.61
CA TYR A 94 10.84 9.03 9.57
C TYR A 94 10.40 8.68 8.15
N THR A 95 10.81 9.45 7.16
CA THR A 95 10.42 9.22 5.78
C THR A 95 11.05 7.98 5.16
N LYS A 96 12.06 7.41 5.80
CA LYS A 96 12.68 6.17 5.34
C LYS A 96 11.97 4.92 5.82
N LEU A 97 10.97 5.09 6.64
CA LEU A 97 10.18 3.97 7.11
C LEU A 97 9.33 3.37 6.01
#